data_225d8559118cc3097bc74a9a9958f8c8
#
_entry.id   225d8559118cc3097bc74a9a9958f8c8
#
_cell.length_a   1.000
_cell.length_b   1.000
_cell.length_c   1.000
_cell.angle_alpha   90.00
_cell.angle_beta   90.00
_cell.angle_gamma   90.00
#
_symmetry.space_group_name_H-M   'P 1'
#
loop_
_entity.id
_entity.type
_entity.pdbx_description
1 polymer ?
#
loop_
_entity_poly.entity_id
_entity_poly.type
_entity_poly.pdbx_seq_one_letter_code
_entity_poly.pdbx_strand_id
1 'polypeptide(L)'
;MLSIRNLQIEYDSKVIVRNLTLQVADGEVVCLRGESGCGKTSILRAVLGYIDYSGTIELDSAVMNERTTAGLRQQIAYVPQEFVMPFDTVDEMIHSVMDLRANSLQPCSKDLLMTAWSQLALDLSLYDKQARELSGGQRQRIMLSIAGMLRKRLLLVDEPTSALDADTTRLVAQYIHRLAHEQHMPVLAVSHSDTFAQQCNNIIDVP
;
A
#
# COMPACT_ATOMS: atom_id res chain seq x y z
N MET A 1 -13.22 -0.32 -7.01
CA MET A 1 -13.24 -1.76 -6.62
C MET A 1 -12.11 -2.52 -7.31
N LEU A 2 -11.35 -3.34 -6.59
CA LEU A 2 -10.37 -4.29 -7.13
C LEU A 2 -11.00 -5.69 -7.21
N SER A 3 -10.84 -6.38 -8.34
CA SER A 3 -11.27 -7.77 -8.53
C SER A 3 -10.12 -8.60 -9.07
N ILE A 4 -9.85 -9.73 -8.44
CA ILE A 4 -8.85 -10.72 -8.85
C ILE A 4 -9.59 -12.05 -9.02
N ARG A 5 -9.44 -12.70 -10.18
CA ARG A 5 -10.09 -13.97 -10.48
C ARG A 5 -9.08 -15.00 -11.00
N ASN A 6 -9.06 -16.16 -10.35
CA ASN A 6 -8.25 -17.33 -10.72
C ASN A 6 -6.76 -16.95 -10.93
N LEU A 7 -6.23 -16.05 -10.09
CA LEU A 7 -4.84 -15.62 -10.18
C LEU A 7 -3.91 -16.79 -9.91
N GLN A 8 -2.98 -17.01 -10.83
CA GLN A 8 -1.88 -17.94 -10.64
C GLN A 8 -0.56 -17.22 -10.95
N ILE A 9 0.41 -17.39 -10.07
CA ILE A 9 1.76 -16.83 -10.21
C ILE A 9 2.76 -17.99 -10.16
N GLU A 10 3.68 -17.98 -11.12
CA GLU A 10 4.70 -19.03 -11.26
C GLU A 10 6.07 -18.39 -11.42
N TYR A 11 7.08 -18.95 -10.73
CA TYR A 11 8.50 -18.63 -10.88
C TYR A 11 9.29 -19.92 -11.12
N ASP A 12 10.10 -19.96 -12.15
CA ASP A 12 10.98 -21.09 -12.49
C ASP A 12 10.23 -22.43 -12.46
N SER A 13 9.03 -22.47 -13.08
CA SER A 13 8.14 -23.64 -13.12
C SER A 13 7.57 -24.06 -11.75
N LYS A 14 7.75 -23.25 -10.70
CA LYS A 14 7.14 -23.46 -9.40
C LYS A 14 5.93 -22.53 -9.22
N VAL A 15 4.77 -23.11 -9.01
CA VAL A 15 3.55 -22.32 -8.70
C VAL A 15 3.65 -21.79 -7.28
N ILE A 16 3.67 -20.46 -7.14
CA ILE A 16 3.74 -19.74 -5.87
C ILE A 16 2.34 -19.39 -5.39
N VAL A 17 1.46 -18.92 -6.27
CA VAL A 17 0.06 -18.63 -5.97
C VAL A 17 -0.82 -19.42 -6.93
N ARG A 18 -1.86 -20.10 -6.41
CA ARG A 18 -2.74 -20.93 -7.20
C ARG A 18 -4.20 -20.54 -7.02
N ASN A 19 -4.89 -20.23 -8.12
CA ASN A 19 -6.34 -20.01 -8.19
C ASN A 19 -6.88 -19.01 -7.15
N LEU A 20 -6.11 -17.96 -6.83
CA LEU A 20 -6.58 -16.95 -5.89
C LEU A 20 -7.69 -16.12 -6.53
N THR A 21 -8.81 -16.04 -5.84
CA THR A 21 -9.93 -15.18 -6.23
C THR A 21 -10.32 -14.33 -5.02
N LEU A 22 -10.35 -13.01 -5.20
CA LEU A 22 -10.75 -12.06 -4.18
C LEU A 22 -11.34 -10.79 -4.79
N GLN A 23 -12.08 -10.06 -3.98
CA GLN A 23 -12.58 -8.73 -4.30
C GLN A 23 -12.31 -7.80 -3.12
N VAL A 24 -12.00 -6.55 -3.43
CA VAL A 24 -11.88 -5.46 -2.44
C VAL A 24 -12.82 -4.35 -2.89
N ALA A 25 -13.91 -4.16 -2.16
CA ALA A 25 -14.88 -3.12 -2.47
C ALA A 25 -14.32 -1.72 -2.12
N ASP A 26 -14.94 -0.70 -2.68
CA ASP A 26 -14.61 0.68 -2.33
C ASP A 26 -14.90 0.92 -0.84
N GLY A 27 -13.91 1.47 -0.13
CA GLY A 27 -13.99 1.70 1.31
C GLY A 27 -13.59 0.50 2.18
N GLU A 28 -13.23 -0.64 1.60
CA GLU A 28 -12.80 -1.83 2.34
C GLU A 28 -11.29 -1.96 2.44
N VAL A 29 -10.86 -2.57 3.56
CA VAL A 29 -9.49 -3.03 3.79
C VAL A 29 -9.50 -4.55 3.84
N VAL A 30 -8.82 -5.20 2.89
CA VAL A 30 -8.62 -6.65 2.85
C VAL A 30 -7.17 -6.96 3.17
N CYS A 31 -6.95 -7.88 4.12
CA CYS A 31 -5.63 -8.34 4.52
C CYS A 31 -5.32 -9.72 3.93
N LEU A 32 -4.23 -9.82 3.19
CA LEU A 32 -3.63 -11.11 2.81
C LEU A 32 -2.74 -11.60 3.95
N ARG A 33 -3.04 -12.76 4.48
CA ARG A 33 -2.28 -13.41 5.55
C ARG A 33 -1.75 -14.76 5.06
N GLY A 34 -0.64 -15.21 5.60
CA GLY A 34 -0.03 -16.51 5.27
C GLY A 34 1.44 -16.55 5.71
N GLU A 35 2.09 -17.69 5.58
CA GLU A 35 3.50 -17.86 5.91
C GLU A 35 4.42 -16.98 5.10
N SER A 36 5.65 -16.77 5.60
CA SER A 36 6.67 -16.06 4.84
C SER A 36 7.01 -16.85 3.57
N GLY A 37 7.04 -16.17 2.42
CA GLY A 37 7.33 -16.80 1.13
C GLY A 37 6.14 -17.43 0.41
N CYS A 38 4.91 -17.42 0.95
CA CYS A 38 3.72 -17.96 0.26
C CYS A 38 3.21 -17.10 -0.91
N GLY A 39 3.88 -15.99 -1.25
CA GLY A 39 3.57 -15.21 -2.46
C GLY A 39 2.74 -13.95 -2.24
N LYS A 40 2.51 -13.49 -1.01
CA LYS A 40 1.70 -12.28 -0.72
C LYS A 40 2.20 -11.03 -1.44
N THR A 41 3.49 -10.72 -1.30
CA THR A 41 4.13 -9.61 -2.03
C THR A 41 4.06 -9.81 -3.55
N SER A 42 4.13 -11.07 -4.02
CA SER A 42 3.97 -11.38 -5.45
C SER A 42 2.56 -11.04 -5.95
N ILE A 43 1.52 -11.23 -5.13
CA ILE A 43 0.16 -10.81 -5.47
C ILE A 43 0.11 -9.29 -5.66
N LEU A 44 0.71 -8.50 -4.75
CA LEU A 44 0.77 -7.04 -4.91
C LEU A 44 1.55 -6.64 -6.17
N ARG A 45 2.66 -7.33 -6.47
CA ARG A 45 3.46 -7.09 -7.68
C ARG A 45 2.70 -7.45 -8.96
N ALA A 46 1.87 -8.50 -8.95
CA ALA A 46 0.99 -8.83 -10.06
C ALA A 46 -0.06 -7.73 -10.28
N VAL A 47 -0.69 -7.21 -9.22
CA VAL A 47 -1.61 -6.06 -9.29
C VAL A 47 -0.92 -4.80 -9.82
N LEU A 48 0.38 -4.63 -9.57
CA LEU A 48 1.17 -3.52 -10.14
C LEU A 48 1.63 -3.80 -11.59
N GLY A 49 1.44 -5.02 -12.09
CA GLY A 49 1.94 -5.45 -13.40
C GLY A 49 3.46 -5.48 -13.47
N TYR A 50 4.13 -5.85 -12.39
CA TYR A 50 5.59 -6.01 -12.33
C TYR A 50 6.04 -7.44 -12.58
N ILE A 51 5.13 -8.40 -12.54
CA ILE A 51 5.39 -9.82 -12.80
C ILE A 51 4.29 -10.40 -13.66
N ASP A 52 4.61 -11.46 -14.37
CA ASP A 52 3.65 -12.23 -15.17
C ASP A 52 2.74 -13.06 -14.27
N TYR A 53 1.50 -13.22 -14.70
CA TYR A 53 0.49 -14.03 -14.04
C TYR A 53 -0.52 -14.57 -15.06
N SER A 54 -1.25 -15.60 -14.68
CA SER A 54 -2.47 -16.02 -15.37
C SER A 54 -3.71 -15.72 -14.51
N GLY A 55 -4.88 -15.67 -15.13
CA GLY A 55 -6.12 -15.20 -14.49
C GLY A 55 -6.45 -13.76 -14.89
N THR A 56 -7.28 -13.09 -14.11
CA THR A 56 -7.76 -11.74 -14.44
C THR A 56 -7.63 -10.81 -13.22
N ILE A 57 -7.05 -9.65 -13.42
CA ILE A 57 -7.01 -8.55 -12.46
C ILE A 57 -7.73 -7.36 -13.08
N GLU A 58 -8.69 -6.78 -12.36
CA GLU A 58 -9.46 -5.61 -12.78
C GLU A 58 -9.47 -4.54 -11.69
N LEU A 59 -9.27 -3.30 -12.10
CA LEU A 59 -9.50 -2.11 -11.26
C LEU A 59 -10.61 -1.28 -11.91
N ASP A 60 -11.72 -1.07 -11.19
CA ASP A 60 -12.92 -0.36 -11.68
C ASP A 60 -13.40 -0.88 -13.06
N SER A 61 -13.47 -2.21 -13.20
CA SER A 61 -13.83 -2.92 -14.42
C SER A 61 -12.84 -2.81 -15.58
N ALA A 62 -11.73 -2.09 -15.41
CA ALA A 62 -10.66 -2.05 -16.39
C ALA A 62 -9.68 -3.21 -16.15
N VAL A 63 -9.59 -4.12 -17.12
CA VAL A 63 -8.70 -5.30 -17.06
C VAL A 63 -7.25 -4.84 -17.20
N MET A 64 -6.38 -5.33 -16.32
CA MET A 64 -4.94 -5.15 -16.44
C MET A 64 -4.37 -6.06 -17.53
N ASN A 65 -3.75 -5.46 -18.51
CA ASN A 65 -3.05 -6.12 -19.62
C ASN A 65 -1.93 -5.20 -20.14
N GLU A 66 -1.16 -5.65 -21.11
CA GLU A 66 -0.03 -4.89 -21.66
C GLU A 66 -0.37 -3.44 -22.06
N ARG A 67 -1.60 -3.18 -22.53
CA ARG A 67 -2.03 -1.86 -23.00
C ARG A 67 -2.52 -0.95 -21.88
N THR A 68 -3.11 -1.50 -20.83
CA THR A 68 -3.79 -0.75 -19.76
C THR A 68 -2.95 -0.60 -18.51
N THR A 69 -2.00 -1.51 -18.26
CA THR A 69 -1.22 -1.59 -17.02
C THR A 69 -0.52 -0.28 -16.66
N ALA A 70 0.10 0.40 -17.63
CA ALA A 70 0.81 1.66 -17.36
C ALA A 70 -0.13 2.76 -16.84
N GLY A 71 -1.33 2.88 -17.42
CA GLY A 71 -2.35 3.85 -17.00
C GLY A 71 -3.01 3.47 -15.67
N LEU A 72 -3.27 2.19 -15.44
CA LEU A 72 -3.85 1.72 -14.18
C LEU A 72 -2.86 1.85 -13.02
N ARG A 73 -1.57 1.58 -13.25
CA ARG A 73 -0.52 1.76 -12.23
C ARG A 73 -0.44 3.19 -11.70
N GLN A 74 -0.68 4.20 -12.53
CA GLN A 74 -0.73 5.60 -12.10
C GLN A 74 -1.90 5.89 -11.13
N GLN A 75 -2.89 5.02 -11.09
CA GLN A 75 -4.05 5.11 -10.20
C GLN A 75 -3.86 4.32 -8.90
N ILE A 76 -2.71 3.69 -8.70
CA ILE A 76 -2.39 2.86 -7.54
C ILE A 76 -1.34 3.57 -6.69
N ALA A 77 -1.58 3.70 -5.39
CA ALA A 77 -0.56 4.01 -4.41
C ALA A 77 0.00 2.69 -3.85
N TYR A 78 1.31 2.61 -3.71
CA TYR A 78 1.97 1.43 -3.14
C TYR A 78 2.94 1.82 -2.04
N VAL A 79 2.77 1.22 -0.87
CA VAL A 79 3.69 1.33 0.26
C VAL A 79 4.40 -0.01 0.41
N PRO A 80 5.67 -0.12 0.02
CA PRO A 80 6.43 -1.36 0.14
C PRO A 80 6.88 -1.62 1.58
N GLN A 81 7.19 -2.88 1.89
CA GLN A 81 7.73 -3.29 3.20
C GLN A 81 9.06 -2.61 3.51
N GLU A 82 9.96 -2.62 2.56
CA GLU A 82 11.26 -1.95 2.63
C GLU A 82 11.40 -1.00 1.46
N PHE A 83 11.96 0.15 1.76
CA PHE A 83 12.29 1.07 0.71
C PHE A 83 13.55 1.87 1.05
N VAL A 84 14.40 2.03 0.05
CA VAL A 84 15.59 2.85 0.15
C VAL A 84 15.17 4.29 -0.15
N MET A 85 15.49 5.20 0.76
CA MET A 85 15.27 6.63 0.55
C MET A 85 16.47 7.22 -0.20
N PRO A 86 16.38 7.50 -1.50
CA PRO A 86 17.44 8.15 -2.26
C PRO A 86 17.43 9.69 -2.08
N PHE A 87 16.92 10.16 -0.95
CA PHE A 87 16.74 11.57 -0.62
C PHE A 87 17.52 11.92 0.65
N ASP A 88 18.03 13.13 0.72
CA ASP A 88 18.79 13.59 1.89
C ASP A 88 17.84 13.99 3.01
N THR A 89 16.70 14.59 2.72
CA THR A 89 15.73 15.05 3.71
C THR A 89 14.34 14.47 3.51
N VAL A 90 13.51 14.54 4.56
CA VAL A 90 12.10 14.13 4.48
C VAL A 90 11.31 15.06 3.56
N ASP A 91 11.59 16.35 3.58
CA ASP A 91 10.98 17.35 2.71
C ASP A 91 11.20 17.02 1.22
N GLU A 92 12.46 16.75 0.84
CA GLU A 92 12.79 16.32 -0.54
C GLU A 92 12.03 15.06 -0.96
N MET A 93 11.90 14.08 -0.04
CA MET A 93 11.16 12.87 -0.30
C MET A 93 9.68 13.16 -0.59
N ILE A 94 9.04 13.99 0.23
CA ILE A 94 7.64 14.35 0.06
C ILE A 94 7.45 15.05 -1.29
N HIS A 95 8.26 16.06 -1.57
CA HIS A 95 8.20 16.81 -2.82
C HIS A 95 8.47 15.92 -4.04
N SER A 96 9.45 15.03 -3.97
CA SER A 96 9.78 14.13 -5.09
C SER A 96 8.60 13.24 -5.52
N VAL A 97 7.75 12.83 -4.55
CA VAL A 97 6.56 12.04 -4.86
C VAL A 97 5.40 12.92 -5.31
N MET A 98 5.16 14.03 -4.61
CA MET A 98 4.03 14.91 -4.90
C MET A 98 4.18 15.64 -6.24
N ASP A 99 5.40 16.02 -6.61
CA ASP A 99 5.69 16.77 -7.85
C ASP A 99 5.73 15.88 -9.10
N LEU A 100 5.58 14.55 -8.95
CA LEU A 100 5.43 13.66 -10.10
C LEU A 100 4.23 14.08 -10.94
N ARG A 101 4.38 14.11 -12.25
CA ARG A 101 3.30 14.46 -13.20
C ARG A 101 2.02 13.65 -12.97
N ALA A 102 2.15 12.39 -12.59
CA ALA A 102 1.01 11.51 -12.26
C ALA A 102 0.25 11.93 -10.98
N ASN A 103 0.83 12.83 -10.17
CA ASN A 103 0.30 13.31 -8.90
C ASN A 103 -0.02 14.81 -8.92
N SER A 104 0.27 15.52 -10.00
CA SER A 104 0.17 17.00 -10.13
C SER A 104 -1.22 17.60 -9.87
N LEU A 105 -2.28 16.78 -9.91
CA LEU A 105 -3.64 17.20 -9.58
C LEU A 105 -3.93 17.17 -8.07
N GLN A 106 -3.03 16.63 -7.27
CA GLN A 106 -3.19 16.56 -5.81
C GLN A 106 -2.40 17.69 -5.17
N PRO A 107 -3.05 18.57 -4.40
CA PRO A 107 -2.33 19.63 -3.71
C PRO A 107 -1.38 19.02 -2.66
N CYS A 108 -0.10 19.34 -2.74
CA CYS A 108 0.82 19.13 -1.62
C CYS A 108 0.48 20.17 -0.55
N SER A 109 -0.43 19.82 0.36
CA SER A 109 -0.82 20.68 1.46
C SER A 109 -0.08 20.27 2.73
N LYS A 110 0.73 21.18 3.28
CA LYS A 110 1.41 20.97 4.55
C LYS A 110 0.41 20.67 5.68
N ASP A 111 -0.78 21.29 5.66
CA ASP A 111 -1.82 21.07 6.67
C ASP A 111 -2.39 19.63 6.59
N LEU A 112 -2.59 19.10 5.39
CA LEU A 112 -3.03 17.72 5.20
C LEU A 112 -1.95 16.73 5.68
N LEU A 113 -0.69 17.00 5.37
CA LEU A 113 0.43 16.20 5.85
C LEU A 113 0.49 16.20 7.38
N MET A 114 0.39 17.38 8.01
CA MET A 114 0.41 17.51 9.46
C MET A 114 -0.76 16.81 10.13
N THR A 115 -1.92 16.85 9.51
CA THR A 115 -3.11 16.10 9.98
C THR A 115 -2.84 14.59 9.93
N ALA A 116 -2.31 14.09 8.82
CA ALA A 116 -1.94 12.67 8.68
C ALA A 116 -0.86 12.27 9.69
N TRP A 117 0.14 13.12 9.93
CA TRP A 117 1.22 12.85 10.88
C TRP A 117 0.71 12.81 12.32
N SER A 118 -0.18 13.71 12.70
CA SER A 118 -0.85 13.66 14.00
C SER A 118 -1.58 12.33 14.24
N GLN A 119 -2.27 11.82 13.21
CA GLN A 119 -2.98 10.53 13.27
C GLN A 119 -2.04 9.33 13.34
N LEU A 120 -0.83 9.45 12.79
CA LEU A 120 0.19 8.42 12.76
C LEU A 120 1.22 8.56 13.90
N ALA A 121 0.98 9.44 14.89
CA ALA A 121 1.91 9.75 15.97
C ALA A 121 3.34 10.05 15.46
N LEU A 122 3.44 10.88 14.42
CA LEU A 122 4.70 11.39 13.89
C LEU A 122 4.92 12.81 14.42
N ASP A 123 6.12 13.08 14.92
CA ASP A 123 6.51 14.40 15.37
C ASP A 123 6.80 15.32 14.17
N LEU A 124 6.33 16.56 14.24
CA LEU A 124 6.50 17.53 13.16
C LEU A 124 7.96 17.90 12.91
N SER A 125 8.83 17.76 13.92
CA SER A 125 10.27 17.97 13.79
C SER A 125 10.96 16.99 12.83
N LEU A 126 10.27 15.89 12.47
CA LEU A 126 10.78 14.93 11.48
C LEU A 126 10.84 15.51 10.07
N TYR A 127 10.07 16.57 9.79
CA TYR A 127 9.99 17.18 8.46
C TYR A 127 11.36 17.67 7.95
N ASP A 128 12.14 18.29 8.82
CA ASP A 128 13.45 18.85 8.49
C ASP A 128 14.60 17.87 8.75
N LYS A 129 14.29 16.64 9.19
CA LYS A 129 15.32 15.63 9.47
C LYS A 129 15.91 15.03 8.21
N GLN A 130 17.15 14.58 8.34
CA GLN A 130 17.79 13.76 7.32
C GLN A 130 17.11 12.39 7.26
N ALA A 131 16.83 11.91 6.06
CA ALA A 131 16.12 10.66 5.82
C ALA A 131 16.82 9.45 6.48
N ARG A 132 18.16 9.48 6.58
CA ARG A 132 18.99 8.43 7.23
C ARG A 132 18.81 8.36 8.75
N GLU A 133 18.33 9.43 9.38
CA GLU A 133 18.12 9.49 10.84
C GLU A 133 16.79 8.92 11.28
N LEU A 134 15.91 8.64 10.33
CA LEU A 134 14.60 8.06 10.61
C LEU A 134 14.73 6.58 11.00
N SER A 135 13.95 6.17 12.01
CA SER A 135 13.72 4.74 12.26
C SER A 135 12.94 4.10 11.12
N GLY A 136 13.00 2.77 10.99
CA GLY A 136 12.22 2.01 10.00
C GLY A 136 10.71 2.31 10.12
N GLY A 137 10.19 2.32 11.34
CA GLY A 137 8.78 2.63 11.59
C GLY A 137 8.40 4.08 11.30
N GLN A 138 9.30 5.05 11.48
CA GLN A 138 9.05 6.43 11.07
C GLN A 138 8.99 6.54 9.56
N ARG A 139 9.94 5.95 8.84
CA ARG A 139 9.93 5.92 7.36
C ARG A 139 8.64 5.34 6.82
N GLN A 140 8.22 4.21 7.36
CA GLN A 140 7.01 3.51 6.91
C GLN A 140 5.75 4.34 7.13
N ARG A 141 5.60 4.98 8.30
CA ARG A 141 4.45 5.87 8.58
C ARG A 141 4.47 7.14 7.73
N ILE A 142 5.63 7.73 7.45
CA ILE A 142 5.76 8.87 6.53
C ILE A 142 5.32 8.46 5.13
N MET A 143 5.80 7.31 4.60
CA MET A 143 5.37 6.81 3.30
C MET A 143 3.87 6.58 3.23
N LEU A 144 3.29 6.03 4.28
CA LEU A 144 1.85 5.81 4.37
C LEU A 144 1.07 7.14 4.35
N SER A 145 1.57 8.17 5.04
CA SER A 145 0.96 9.50 5.01
C SER A 145 0.96 10.11 3.60
N ILE A 146 2.08 9.99 2.89
CA ILE A 146 2.20 10.43 1.50
C ILE A 146 1.21 9.66 0.61
N ALA A 147 1.18 8.33 0.73
CA ALA A 147 0.28 7.48 -0.05
C ALA A 147 -1.20 7.88 0.15
N GLY A 148 -1.60 8.21 1.38
CA GLY A 148 -2.94 8.71 1.70
C GLY A 148 -3.26 10.07 1.06
N MET A 149 -2.27 10.95 0.94
CA MET A 149 -2.44 12.26 0.29
C MET A 149 -2.60 12.15 -1.23
N LEU A 150 -2.08 11.11 -1.86
CA LEU A 150 -2.16 10.92 -3.31
C LEU A 150 -3.58 10.65 -3.82
N ARG A 151 -4.53 10.27 -2.97
CA ARG A 151 -5.94 10.01 -3.30
C ARG A 151 -6.10 9.13 -4.54
N LYS A 152 -5.33 8.04 -4.60
CA LYS A 152 -5.39 7.09 -5.72
C LYS A 152 -6.63 6.21 -5.63
N ARG A 153 -6.91 5.50 -6.72
CA ARG A 153 -8.08 4.59 -6.80
C ARG A 153 -7.88 3.26 -6.06
N LEU A 154 -6.65 2.92 -5.70
CA LEU A 154 -6.28 1.72 -4.96
C LEU A 154 -5.06 2.00 -4.10
N LEU A 155 -5.06 1.52 -2.88
CA LEU A 155 -3.89 1.49 -2.01
C LEU A 155 -3.43 0.04 -1.80
N LEU A 156 -2.19 -0.22 -2.13
CA LEU A 156 -1.50 -1.47 -1.82
C LEU A 156 -0.50 -1.23 -0.71
N VAL A 157 -0.51 -2.07 0.32
CA VAL A 157 0.37 -1.90 1.49
C VAL A 157 1.03 -3.24 1.82
N ASP A 158 2.35 -3.27 1.80
CA ASP A 158 3.14 -4.47 2.09
C ASP A 158 3.78 -4.36 3.47
N GLU A 159 3.33 -5.18 4.41
CA GLU A 159 3.80 -5.27 5.81
C GLU A 159 3.89 -3.90 6.53
N PRO A 160 2.80 -3.12 6.61
CA PRO A 160 2.83 -1.74 7.12
C PRO A 160 3.21 -1.61 8.59
N THR A 161 3.33 -2.72 9.30
CA THR A 161 3.50 -2.75 10.76
C THR A 161 4.66 -3.61 11.23
N SER A 162 5.49 -4.12 10.31
CA SER A 162 6.59 -5.06 10.63
C SER A 162 7.66 -4.51 11.59
N ALA A 163 7.81 -3.17 11.65
CA ALA A 163 8.80 -2.48 12.50
C ALA A 163 8.14 -1.68 13.65
N LEU A 164 6.89 -2.00 14.01
CA LEU A 164 6.09 -1.22 14.95
C LEU A 164 5.71 -2.04 16.19
N ASP A 165 5.57 -1.37 17.32
CA ASP A 165 4.94 -1.92 18.52
C ASP A 165 3.41 -2.06 18.35
N ALA A 166 2.75 -2.71 19.30
CA ALA A 166 1.33 -3.01 19.22
C ALA A 166 0.45 -1.74 19.21
N ASP A 167 0.82 -0.69 19.93
CA ASP A 167 0.03 0.54 19.99
C ASP A 167 0.15 1.33 18.69
N THR A 168 1.36 1.47 18.17
CA THR A 168 1.61 2.10 16.87
C THR A 168 0.97 1.28 15.73
N THR A 169 0.97 -0.05 15.83
CA THR A 169 0.27 -0.94 14.89
C THR A 169 -1.23 -0.62 14.82
N ARG A 170 -1.89 -0.42 15.98
CA ARG A 170 -3.30 -0.03 16.01
C ARG A 170 -3.55 1.32 15.37
N LEU A 171 -2.69 2.31 15.61
CA LEU A 171 -2.80 3.64 14.99
C LEU A 171 -2.68 3.56 13.47
N VAL A 172 -1.73 2.80 12.96
CA VAL A 172 -1.54 2.58 11.52
C VAL A 172 -2.76 1.88 10.91
N ALA A 173 -3.28 0.85 11.56
CA ALA A 173 -4.48 0.14 11.09
C ALA A 173 -5.70 1.08 11.04
N GLN A 174 -5.92 1.88 12.09
CA GLN A 174 -6.99 2.87 12.14
C GLN A 174 -6.84 3.94 11.05
N TYR A 175 -5.62 4.40 10.80
CA TYR A 175 -5.33 5.36 9.73
C TYR A 175 -5.68 4.79 8.35
N ILE A 176 -5.23 3.57 8.04
CA ILE A 176 -5.54 2.88 6.79
C ILE A 176 -7.04 2.69 6.61
N HIS A 177 -7.73 2.27 7.67
CA HIS A 177 -9.19 2.07 7.65
C HIS A 177 -9.93 3.39 7.39
N ARG A 178 -9.49 4.47 8.02
CA ARG A 178 -10.04 5.81 7.78
C ARG A 178 -9.81 6.27 6.35
N LEU A 179 -8.60 6.10 5.81
CA LEU A 179 -8.31 6.42 4.40
C LEU A 179 -9.24 5.67 3.45
N ALA A 180 -9.41 4.36 3.67
CA ALA A 180 -10.30 3.55 2.85
C ALA A 180 -11.72 4.11 2.86
N HIS A 181 -12.26 4.34 4.04
CA HIS A 181 -13.64 4.79 4.22
C HIS A 181 -13.88 6.22 3.69
N GLU A 182 -13.05 7.19 4.08
CA GLU A 182 -13.24 8.61 3.72
C GLU A 182 -12.98 8.88 2.23
N GLN A 183 -12.06 8.13 1.62
CA GLN A 183 -11.73 8.28 0.21
C GLN A 183 -12.47 7.30 -0.70
N HIS A 184 -13.33 6.43 -0.15
CA HIS A 184 -13.98 5.35 -0.88
C HIS A 184 -12.99 4.54 -1.71
N MET A 185 -11.85 4.23 -1.12
CA MET A 185 -10.71 3.60 -1.79
C MET A 185 -10.56 2.16 -1.29
N PRO A 186 -10.54 1.15 -2.18
CA PRO A 186 -10.14 -0.21 -1.81
C PRO A 186 -8.70 -0.24 -1.32
N VAL A 187 -8.43 -1.00 -0.27
CA VAL A 187 -7.09 -1.24 0.25
C VAL A 187 -6.80 -2.73 0.30
N LEU A 188 -5.75 -3.16 -0.37
CA LEU A 188 -5.22 -4.52 -0.25
C LEU A 188 -3.90 -4.49 0.51
N ALA A 189 -3.90 -5.06 1.70
CA ALA A 189 -2.75 -5.10 2.58
C ALA A 189 -2.19 -6.52 2.72
N VAL A 190 -0.89 -6.62 2.91
CA VAL A 190 -0.21 -7.83 3.35
C VAL A 190 0.25 -7.61 4.77
N SER A 191 -0.05 -8.52 5.70
CA SER A 191 0.48 -8.45 7.06
C SER A 191 0.54 -9.80 7.75
N HIS A 192 1.56 -9.97 8.59
CA HIS A 192 1.68 -11.07 9.54
C HIS A 192 1.16 -10.69 10.94
N SER A 193 0.81 -9.43 11.17
CA SER A 193 0.34 -8.94 12.45
C SER A 193 -1.13 -9.27 12.65
N ASP A 194 -1.44 -10.11 13.64
CA ASP A 194 -2.83 -10.38 14.06
C ASP A 194 -3.52 -9.10 14.52
N THR A 195 -2.81 -8.20 15.20
CA THR A 195 -3.33 -6.91 15.65
C THR A 195 -3.78 -6.04 14.45
N PHE A 196 -3.03 -6.06 13.36
CA PHE A 196 -3.41 -5.36 12.12
C PHE A 196 -4.57 -6.07 11.43
N ALA A 197 -4.48 -7.38 11.24
CA ALA A 197 -5.46 -8.18 10.52
C ALA A 197 -6.86 -8.10 11.16
N GLN A 198 -6.95 -8.08 12.49
CA GLN A 198 -8.21 -7.94 13.24
C GLN A 198 -8.92 -6.59 13.00
N GLN A 199 -8.23 -5.58 12.49
CA GLN A 199 -8.82 -4.28 12.14
C GLN A 199 -9.29 -4.21 10.68
N CYS A 200 -8.99 -5.23 9.87
CA CYS A 200 -9.39 -5.28 8.47
C CYS A 200 -10.84 -5.78 8.31
N ASN A 201 -11.51 -5.38 7.23
CA ASN A 201 -12.88 -5.84 6.92
C ASN A 201 -12.91 -7.32 6.59
N ASN A 202 -11.88 -7.80 5.88
CA ASN A 202 -11.74 -9.19 5.47
C ASN A 202 -10.29 -9.65 5.59
N ILE A 203 -10.11 -10.92 5.96
CA ILE A 203 -8.81 -11.61 5.96
C ILE A 203 -8.88 -12.76 4.96
N ILE A 204 -7.87 -12.85 4.12
CA ILE A 204 -7.74 -13.93 3.13
C ILE A 204 -6.43 -14.65 3.42
N ASP A 205 -6.53 -15.91 3.79
CA ASP A 205 -5.37 -16.76 3.99
C ASP A 205 -4.83 -17.22 2.62
N VAL A 206 -3.56 -16.91 2.37
CA VAL A 206 -2.81 -17.33 1.19
C VAL A 206 -2.06 -18.61 1.58
N PRO A 207 -2.37 -19.76 0.93
CA PRO A 207 -1.81 -21.07 1.28
C PRO A 207 -0.33 -21.21 0.99
#